data_593fd75a69339cd0e4d1902ea635bc43
#
_entry.id   593fd75a69339cd0e4d1902ea635bc43
#
_cell.length_a   1.000
_cell.length_b   1.000
_cell.length_c   1.000
_cell.angle_alpha   90.00
_cell.angle_beta   90.00
_cell.angle_gamma   90.00
#
_symmetry.space_group_name_H-M   'P 1'
#
loop_
_entity.id
_entity.type
_entity.pdbx_description
1 polymer ?
#
loop_
_entity_poly.entity_id
_entity_poly.type
_entity_poly.pdbx_seq_one_letter_code
_entity_poly.pdbx_strand_id
1 'polypeptide(L)'
;MKSSYELAMERLNKTAPAVKLTGAQKKQLAELDSQYAAKIAEREIALNGQIAAAADDVEKEESLRAQLLNERRKIQAELEEKKEAVRRASQK
;
A
#
# COMPACT_ATOMS: atom_id res chain seq x y z
N MET A 1 24.10 -15.46 -19.70
CA MET A 1 22.81 -15.46 -20.40
C MET A 1 21.76 -14.83 -19.49
N LYS A 2 21.09 -13.80 -19.96
CA LYS A 2 20.07 -13.11 -19.16
C LYS A 2 18.78 -13.91 -19.15
N SER A 3 18.10 -13.93 -18.01
CA SER A 3 16.80 -14.58 -17.91
C SER A 3 15.74 -13.81 -18.70
N SER A 4 14.63 -14.48 -19.01
CA SER A 4 13.49 -13.81 -19.67
C SER A 4 12.99 -12.60 -18.86
N TYR A 5 13.05 -12.71 -17.56
CA TYR A 5 12.66 -11.62 -16.67
C TYR A 5 13.58 -10.40 -16.83
N GLU A 6 14.88 -10.64 -16.88
CA GLU A 6 15.86 -9.56 -17.05
C GLU A 6 15.70 -8.86 -18.39
N LEU A 7 15.45 -9.61 -19.45
CA LEU A 7 15.20 -9.06 -20.78
C LEU A 7 13.93 -8.21 -20.80
N ALA A 8 12.89 -8.67 -20.14
CA ALA A 8 11.64 -7.91 -20.03
C ALA A 8 11.85 -6.60 -19.27
N MET A 9 12.62 -6.62 -18.21
CA MET A 9 12.94 -5.42 -17.44
C MET A 9 13.78 -4.43 -18.25
N GLU A 10 14.74 -4.92 -19.02
CA GLU A 10 15.53 -4.07 -19.90
C GLU A 10 14.67 -3.39 -20.96
N ARG A 11 13.73 -4.10 -21.55
CA ARG A 11 12.80 -3.54 -22.53
C ARG A 11 11.92 -2.46 -21.92
N LEU A 12 11.41 -2.71 -20.72
CA LEU A 12 10.60 -1.73 -20.00
C LEU A 12 11.41 -0.44 -19.74
N ASN A 13 12.66 -0.58 -19.35
CA ASN A 13 13.52 0.57 -19.10
C ASN A 13 13.86 1.35 -20.37
N LYS A 14 13.91 0.69 -21.52
CA LYS A 14 14.23 1.33 -22.80
C LYS A 14 13.00 1.96 -23.47
N THR A 15 11.84 1.31 -23.38
CA THR A 15 10.63 1.74 -24.09
C THR A 15 9.77 2.70 -23.28
N ALA A 16 9.80 2.59 -21.95
CA ALA A 16 9.19 3.57 -21.08
C ALA A 16 10.32 4.41 -20.49
N PRO A 17 10.43 5.71 -20.83
CA PRO A 17 11.40 6.52 -20.14
C PRO A 17 11.07 6.41 -18.66
N ALA A 18 11.91 5.71 -17.95
CA ALA A 18 11.77 5.56 -16.53
C ALA A 18 11.67 6.95 -15.93
N VAL A 19 10.53 7.25 -15.35
CA VAL A 19 10.38 8.49 -14.60
C VAL A 19 11.42 8.43 -13.49
N LYS A 20 12.50 9.18 -13.66
CA LYS A 20 13.53 9.20 -12.64
C LYS A 20 13.01 9.96 -11.43
N LEU A 21 12.73 9.22 -10.38
CA LEU A 21 12.36 9.81 -9.12
C LEU A 21 13.60 10.47 -8.50
N THR A 22 13.42 11.67 -8.00
CA THR A 22 14.49 12.35 -7.26
C THR A 22 14.68 11.64 -5.91
N GLY A 23 15.81 11.89 -5.27
CA GLY A 23 16.04 11.39 -3.91
C GLY A 23 14.97 11.85 -2.94
N ALA A 24 14.50 13.10 -3.07
CA ALA A 24 13.42 13.63 -2.25
C ALA A 24 12.11 12.89 -2.47
N GLN A 25 11.79 12.54 -3.71
CA GLN A 25 10.58 11.79 -4.03
C GLN A 25 10.63 10.38 -3.51
N LYS A 26 11.78 9.70 -3.64
CA LYS A 26 11.97 8.37 -3.07
C LYS A 26 11.77 8.39 -1.55
N LYS A 27 12.29 9.43 -0.90
CA LYS A 27 12.12 9.60 0.54
C LYS A 27 10.66 9.82 0.90
N GLN A 28 9.93 10.64 0.15
CA GLN A 28 8.51 10.88 0.36
C GLN A 28 7.71 9.59 0.21
N LEU A 29 8.00 8.78 -0.81
CA LEU A 29 7.33 7.49 -1.00
C LEU A 29 7.59 6.56 0.18
N ALA A 30 8.83 6.49 0.65
CA ALA A 30 9.17 5.66 1.80
C ALA A 30 8.47 6.12 3.07
N GLU A 31 8.38 7.43 3.29
CA GLU A 31 7.67 8.00 4.44
C GLU A 31 6.18 7.69 4.38
N LEU A 32 5.57 7.79 3.20
CA LEU A 32 4.16 7.43 3.01
C LEU A 32 3.92 5.96 3.33
N ASP A 33 4.78 5.07 2.82
CA ASP A 33 4.67 3.65 3.11
C ASP A 33 4.74 3.39 4.61
N SER A 34 5.67 4.04 5.29
CA SER A 34 5.85 3.88 6.74
C SER A 34 4.64 4.40 7.52
N GLN A 35 4.16 5.59 7.20
CA GLN A 35 3.00 6.21 7.87
C GLN A 35 1.74 5.38 7.68
N TYR A 36 1.51 4.89 6.46
CA TYR A 36 0.31 4.12 6.17
C TYR A 36 0.38 2.70 6.72
N ALA A 37 1.58 2.11 6.78
CA ALA A 37 1.77 0.84 7.47
C ALA A 37 1.40 0.96 8.94
N ALA A 38 1.77 2.08 9.58
CA ALA A 38 1.41 2.35 10.97
C ALA A 38 -0.11 2.51 11.13
N LYS A 39 -0.78 3.21 10.20
CA LYS A 39 -2.24 3.36 10.22
C LYS A 39 -2.95 2.02 10.12
N ILE A 40 -2.50 1.18 9.19
CA ILE A 40 -3.08 -0.16 9.03
C ILE A 40 -2.86 -0.99 10.29
N ALA A 41 -1.67 -0.95 10.86
CA ALA A 41 -1.35 -1.69 12.09
C ALA A 41 -2.22 -1.25 13.25
N GLU A 42 -2.46 0.06 13.42
CA GLU A 42 -3.34 0.58 14.46
C GLU A 42 -4.76 0.06 14.31
N ARG A 43 -5.29 0.07 13.08
CA ARG A 43 -6.65 -0.43 12.83
C ARG A 43 -6.73 -1.94 13.05
N GLU A 44 -5.72 -2.68 12.63
CA GLU A 44 -5.67 -4.12 12.86
C GLU A 44 -5.66 -4.44 14.35
N ILE A 45 -4.85 -3.75 15.14
CA ILE A 45 -4.80 -3.97 16.58
C ILE A 45 -6.15 -3.67 17.22
N ALA A 46 -6.76 -2.53 16.89
CA ALA A 46 -8.04 -2.14 17.45
C ALA A 46 -9.15 -3.12 17.09
N LEU A 47 -9.26 -3.51 15.81
CA LEU A 47 -10.32 -4.40 15.36
C LEU A 47 -10.08 -5.84 15.79
N ASN A 48 -8.83 -6.31 15.81
CA ASN A 48 -8.52 -7.64 16.32
C ASN A 48 -8.87 -7.78 17.80
N GLY A 49 -8.70 -6.71 18.59
CA GLY A 49 -9.14 -6.67 19.97
C GLY A 49 -10.66 -6.83 20.10
N GLN A 50 -11.41 -6.13 19.23
CA GLN A 50 -12.87 -6.25 19.19
C GLN A 50 -13.32 -7.64 18.71
N ILE A 51 -12.63 -8.20 17.71
CA ILE A 51 -12.91 -9.54 17.19
C ILE A 51 -12.71 -10.58 18.29
N ALA A 52 -11.62 -10.47 19.05
CA ALA A 52 -11.36 -11.37 20.17
C ALA A 52 -12.44 -11.25 21.26
N ALA A 53 -12.90 -10.04 21.53
CA ALA A 53 -13.96 -9.79 22.50
C ALA A 53 -15.32 -10.32 22.02
N ALA A 54 -15.50 -10.46 20.70
CA ALA A 54 -16.75 -10.95 20.09
C ALA A 54 -16.71 -12.45 19.78
N ALA A 55 -15.79 -13.20 20.38
CA ALA A 55 -15.58 -14.61 20.06
C ALA A 55 -16.85 -15.48 20.24
N ASP A 56 -17.77 -15.04 21.13
CA ASP A 56 -19.03 -15.78 21.37
C ASP A 56 -20.15 -15.40 20.41
N ASP A 57 -19.94 -14.41 19.54
CA ASP A 57 -20.94 -13.92 18.60
C ASP A 57 -20.40 -13.99 17.18
N VAL A 58 -20.76 -15.03 16.45
CA VAL A 58 -20.26 -15.30 15.10
C VAL A 58 -20.61 -14.16 14.14
N GLU A 59 -21.84 -13.64 14.20
CA GLU A 59 -22.27 -12.56 13.31
C GLU A 59 -21.47 -11.28 13.53
N LYS A 60 -21.24 -10.94 14.79
CA LYS A 60 -20.46 -9.77 15.14
C LYS A 60 -19.01 -9.94 14.73
N GLU A 61 -18.44 -11.11 14.94
CA GLU A 61 -17.08 -11.42 14.53
C GLU A 61 -16.90 -11.28 13.02
N GLU A 62 -17.82 -11.85 12.23
CA GLU A 62 -17.79 -11.74 10.78
C GLU A 62 -17.90 -10.30 10.30
N SER A 63 -18.80 -9.54 10.92
CA SER A 63 -18.98 -8.12 10.60
C SER A 63 -17.71 -7.33 10.87
N LEU A 64 -17.05 -7.58 11.99
CA LEU A 64 -15.80 -6.90 12.34
C LEU A 64 -14.66 -7.29 11.39
N ARG A 65 -14.59 -8.54 10.98
CA ARG A 65 -13.58 -8.98 9.99
C ARG A 65 -13.79 -8.30 8.64
N ALA A 66 -15.05 -8.19 8.21
CA ALA A 66 -15.39 -7.48 6.97
C ALA A 66 -15.02 -5.98 7.09
N GLN A 67 -15.28 -5.37 8.23
CA GLN A 67 -14.93 -3.99 8.48
C GLN A 67 -13.40 -3.78 8.40
N LEU A 68 -12.63 -4.68 8.99
CA LEU A 68 -11.17 -4.61 8.94
C LEU A 68 -10.67 -4.67 7.48
N LEU A 69 -11.20 -5.61 6.70
CA LEU A 69 -10.84 -5.74 5.29
C LEU A 69 -11.16 -4.47 4.50
N ASN A 70 -12.34 -3.89 4.71
CA ASN A 70 -12.74 -2.67 4.04
C ASN A 70 -11.87 -1.49 4.43
N GLU A 71 -11.54 -1.35 5.71
CA GLU A 71 -10.66 -0.28 6.18
C GLU A 71 -9.26 -0.40 5.59
N ARG A 72 -8.72 -1.62 5.55
CA ARG A 72 -7.42 -1.86 4.93
C ARG A 72 -7.42 -1.47 3.45
N ARG A 73 -8.46 -1.82 2.73
CA ARG A 73 -8.59 -1.46 1.31
C ARG A 73 -8.63 0.05 1.11
N LYS A 74 -9.39 0.75 1.95
CA LYS A 74 -9.49 2.21 1.87
C LYS A 74 -8.15 2.88 2.15
N ILE A 75 -7.46 2.42 3.18
CA ILE A 75 -6.15 2.98 3.55
C ILE A 75 -5.14 2.72 2.44
N GLN A 76 -5.12 1.52 1.88
CA GLN A 76 -4.21 1.17 0.79
C GLN A 76 -4.52 1.97 -0.48
N ALA A 77 -5.80 2.18 -0.79
CA ALA A 77 -6.20 2.99 -1.94
C ALA A 77 -5.75 4.43 -1.78
N GLU A 78 -5.92 5.00 -0.59
CA GLU A 78 -5.46 6.34 -0.29
C GLU A 78 -3.93 6.45 -0.41
N LEU A 79 -3.22 5.46 0.09
CA LEU A 79 -1.76 5.40 -0.03
C LEU A 79 -1.34 5.41 -1.51
N GLU A 80 -1.97 4.58 -2.33
CA GLU A 80 -1.65 4.52 -3.75
C GLU A 80 -1.93 5.84 -4.46
N GLU A 81 -3.01 6.53 -4.12
CA GLU A 81 -3.30 7.85 -4.66
C GLU A 81 -2.20 8.85 -4.33
N LYS A 82 -1.76 8.86 -3.08
CA LYS A 82 -0.71 9.77 -2.65
C LYS A 82 0.63 9.45 -3.27
N LYS A 83 0.96 8.17 -3.39
CA LYS A 83 2.18 7.73 -4.06
C LYS A 83 2.17 8.13 -5.54
N GLU A 84 1.03 7.97 -6.19
CA GLU A 84 0.86 8.34 -7.59
C GLU A 84 1.03 9.86 -7.78
N ALA A 85 0.51 10.66 -6.87
CA ALA A 85 0.69 12.11 -6.92
C ALA A 85 2.16 12.50 -6.84
N VAL A 86 2.95 11.82 -6.00
CA VAL A 86 4.39 12.04 -5.91
C VAL A 86 5.07 11.68 -7.23
N ARG A 87 4.70 10.54 -7.82
CA ARG A 87 5.26 10.09 -9.10
C ARG A 87 4.92 11.05 -10.24
N ARG A 88 3.68 11.56 -10.27
CA ARG A 88 3.25 12.51 -11.30
C ARG A 88 4.00 13.83 -11.22
N ALA A 89 4.34 14.26 -10.02
CA ALA A 89 5.10 15.49 -9.83
C ALA A 89 6.45 15.45 -10.55
N SER A 90 7.00 14.26 -10.77
CA SER A 90 8.29 14.08 -11.45
C SER A 90 8.19 14.16 -12.98
N GLN A 91 6.98 14.18 -13.54
CA GLN A 91 6.76 14.18 -14.99
C GLN A 91 6.66 15.57 -15.60
N LYS A 92 6.78 16.61 -14.83
CA LYS A 92 6.76 17.98 -15.33
C LYS A 92 8.12 18.45 -15.80
#